data_ce1d6473972c8e7077f2ddc5db26d99a
#
_entry.id   ce1d6473972c8e7077f2ddc5db26d99a
#
_cell.length_a   1.000
_cell.length_b   1.000
_cell.length_c   1.000
_cell.angle_alpha   90.00
_cell.angle_beta   90.00
_cell.angle_gamma   90.00
#
_symmetry.space_group_name_H-M   'P 1'
#
loop_
_entity.id
_entity.type
_entity.pdbx_description
1 polymer ?
#
loop_
_entity_poly.entity_id
_entity_poly.type
_entity_poly.pdbx_seq_one_letter_code
_entity_poly.pdbx_strand_id
1 'polypeptide(L)'
;MIPASATAGADVRVLKVADYDRIEQQVNERVKKQLVPDAKVELKFERRRPPLEATDASRALAKHAQAIYKDELGRPLGADDKAAGGGTDAAFASLKTKAPVIERFGLQGFGAHTADAEYVLIDSIEPRLYLGVRMVMDIATGKTTVR
;
A
#
# COMPACT_ATOMS: atom_id res chain seq x y z
N MET A 1 21.81 32.39 -21.58
CA MET A 1 20.98 31.60 -22.51
C MET A 1 19.80 31.11 -21.73
N ILE A 2 18.58 31.38 -22.18
CA ILE A 2 17.33 30.91 -21.54
C ILE A 2 16.90 29.65 -22.30
N PRO A 3 16.62 28.51 -21.64
CA PRO A 3 16.18 27.29 -22.32
C PRO A 3 14.80 27.51 -22.97
N ALA A 4 14.61 26.94 -24.16
CA ALA A 4 13.36 27.04 -24.91
C ALA A 4 12.27 26.13 -24.32
N SER A 5 12.63 25.09 -23.58
CA SER A 5 11.71 24.17 -22.94
C SER A 5 12.31 23.63 -21.64
N ALA A 6 11.45 23.24 -20.72
CA ALA A 6 11.83 22.54 -19.49
C ALA A 6 10.74 21.51 -19.16
N THR A 7 11.15 20.37 -18.57
CA THR A 7 10.23 19.34 -18.11
C THR A 7 10.50 19.07 -16.63
N ALA A 8 9.43 18.96 -15.85
CA ALA A 8 9.50 18.55 -14.46
C ALA A 8 8.59 17.35 -14.22
N GLY A 9 9.09 16.36 -13.47
CA GLY A 9 8.33 15.19 -13.07
C GLY A 9 8.14 15.18 -11.54
N ALA A 10 6.97 14.72 -11.09
CA ALA A 10 6.68 14.54 -9.68
C ALA A 10 6.02 13.17 -9.45
N ASP A 11 6.43 12.46 -8.38
CA ASP A 11 5.75 11.27 -7.90
C ASP A 11 4.77 11.69 -6.80
N VAL A 12 3.47 11.48 -7.04
CA VAL A 12 2.40 11.86 -6.12
C VAL A 12 1.84 10.60 -5.47
N ARG A 13 1.98 10.48 -4.16
CA ARG A 13 1.43 9.39 -3.37
C ARG A 13 0.31 9.88 -2.48
N VAL A 14 -0.80 9.16 -2.50
CA VAL A 14 -2.02 9.53 -1.78
C VAL A 14 -2.40 8.43 -0.77
N LEU A 15 -3.19 8.78 0.22
CA LEU A 15 -3.71 7.84 1.22
C LEU A 15 -5.04 7.22 0.80
N LYS A 16 -5.80 7.93 -0.03
CA LYS A 16 -7.10 7.50 -0.55
C LYS A 16 -7.14 7.70 -2.06
N VAL A 17 -7.78 6.78 -2.77
CA VAL A 17 -7.95 6.88 -4.23
C VAL A 17 -8.65 8.17 -4.63
N ALA A 18 -9.64 8.60 -3.85
CA ALA A 18 -10.38 9.84 -4.08
C ALA A 18 -9.50 11.11 -4.01
N ASP A 19 -8.35 11.06 -3.33
CA ASP A 19 -7.44 12.20 -3.26
C ASP A 19 -6.79 12.53 -4.61
N TYR A 20 -6.70 11.56 -5.53
CA TYR A 20 -6.20 11.81 -6.88
C TYR A 20 -7.05 12.82 -7.63
N ASP A 21 -8.40 12.71 -7.55
CA ASP A 21 -9.31 13.63 -8.25
C ASP A 21 -9.10 15.06 -7.77
N ARG A 22 -9.00 15.25 -6.46
CA ARG A 22 -8.77 16.56 -5.85
C ARG A 22 -7.43 17.15 -6.24
N ILE A 23 -6.36 16.36 -6.23
CA ILE A 23 -5.02 16.82 -6.57
C ILE A 23 -4.94 17.16 -8.04
N GLU A 24 -5.45 16.31 -8.92
CA GLU A 24 -5.47 16.53 -10.37
C GLU A 24 -6.22 17.82 -10.72
N GLN A 25 -7.40 18.05 -10.12
CA GLN A 25 -8.15 19.27 -10.27
C GLN A 25 -7.34 20.50 -9.84
N GLN A 26 -6.77 20.47 -8.63
CA GLN A 26 -6.00 21.60 -8.09
C GLN A 26 -4.76 21.91 -8.93
N VAL A 27 -4.05 20.90 -9.42
CA VAL A 27 -2.88 21.12 -10.28
C VAL A 27 -3.30 21.69 -11.62
N ASN A 28 -4.38 21.18 -12.24
CA ASN A 28 -4.92 21.73 -13.48
C ASN A 28 -5.35 23.20 -13.34
N GLU A 29 -5.96 23.57 -12.21
CA GLU A 29 -6.34 24.95 -11.95
C GLU A 29 -5.11 25.87 -11.77
N ARG A 30 -4.06 25.36 -11.13
CA ARG A 30 -2.81 26.12 -10.95
C ARG A 30 -2.06 26.32 -12.26
N VAL A 31 -1.99 25.29 -13.10
CA VAL A 31 -1.33 25.36 -14.42
C VAL A 31 -1.99 26.41 -15.32
N LYS A 32 -3.31 26.62 -15.22
CA LYS A 32 -4.02 27.68 -15.95
C LYS A 32 -3.61 29.10 -15.53
N LYS A 33 -3.07 29.27 -14.32
CA LYS A 33 -2.59 30.57 -13.79
C LYS A 33 -1.12 30.75 -14.14
N GLN A 34 -0.81 31.03 -15.39
CA GLN A 34 0.55 31.21 -15.87
C GLN A 34 1.23 32.42 -15.21
N LEU A 35 2.44 32.22 -14.69
CA LEU A 35 3.28 33.29 -14.15
C LEU A 35 4.03 34.01 -15.26
N VAL A 36 4.33 33.34 -16.36
CA VAL A 36 5.01 33.89 -17.54
C VAL A 36 4.01 33.84 -18.69
N PRO A 37 3.56 35.01 -19.20
CA PRO A 37 2.47 35.08 -20.19
C PRO A 37 2.70 34.27 -21.47
N ASP A 38 3.95 34.23 -21.92
CA ASP A 38 4.33 33.57 -23.19
C ASP A 38 4.71 32.08 -23.00
N ALA A 39 4.67 31.56 -21.77
CA ALA A 39 4.97 30.18 -21.54
C ALA A 39 3.74 29.29 -21.73
N LYS A 40 3.89 28.22 -22.50
CA LYS A 40 2.87 27.19 -22.65
C LYS A 40 3.19 26.05 -21.66
N VAL A 41 2.27 25.76 -20.74
CA VAL A 41 2.42 24.67 -19.78
C VAL A 41 1.48 23.51 -20.16
N GLU A 42 2.05 22.33 -20.33
CA GLU A 42 1.30 21.10 -20.55
C GLU A 42 1.44 20.21 -19.33
N LEU A 43 0.32 19.73 -18.79
CA LEU A 43 0.29 18.80 -17.67
C LEU A 43 -0.16 17.42 -18.15
N LYS A 44 0.63 16.39 -17.79
CA LYS A 44 0.24 15.01 -17.92
C LYS A 44 0.13 14.40 -16.54
N PHE A 45 -1.09 13.99 -16.14
CA PHE A 45 -1.34 13.32 -14.86
C PHE A 45 -1.63 11.83 -15.10
N GLU A 46 -0.79 10.96 -14.55
CA GLU A 46 -0.93 9.51 -14.68
C GLU A 46 -1.14 8.87 -13.31
N ARG A 47 -2.24 8.14 -13.15
CA ARG A 47 -2.52 7.34 -11.94
C ARG A 47 -1.95 5.96 -12.13
N ARG A 48 -0.76 5.72 -11.58
CA ARG A 48 -0.05 4.45 -11.81
C ARG A 48 -0.41 3.41 -10.77
N ARG A 49 -0.06 3.61 -9.51
CA ARG A 49 -0.26 2.64 -8.43
C ARG A 49 -1.18 3.23 -7.38
N PRO A 50 -2.34 2.60 -7.12
CA PRO A 50 -3.26 3.07 -6.10
C PRO A 50 -2.70 2.86 -4.69
N PRO A 51 -3.19 3.59 -3.67
CA PRO A 51 -2.96 3.25 -2.28
C PRO A 51 -3.77 2.01 -1.90
N LEU A 52 -3.27 1.22 -0.95
CA LEU A 52 -4.08 0.24 -0.23
C LEU A 52 -4.72 0.94 0.97
N GLU A 53 -6.02 1.13 0.91
CA GLU A 53 -6.76 1.79 1.99
C GLU A 53 -7.09 0.79 3.10
N ALA A 54 -6.82 1.18 4.36
CA ALA A 54 -7.21 0.38 5.51
C ALA A 54 -8.72 0.50 5.76
N THR A 55 -9.44 -0.61 5.66
CA THR A 55 -10.87 -0.72 5.97
C THR A 55 -11.08 -1.35 7.34
N ASP A 56 -12.29 -1.22 7.91
CA ASP A 56 -12.60 -1.88 9.19
C ASP A 56 -12.53 -3.41 9.06
N ALA A 57 -12.92 -3.94 7.90
CA ALA A 57 -12.80 -5.36 7.61
C ALA A 57 -11.32 -5.81 7.52
N SER A 58 -10.44 -5.03 6.88
CA SER A 58 -9.01 -5.36 6.84
C SER A 58 -8.35 -5.24 8.22
N ARG A 59 -8.78 -4.28 9.06
CA ARG A 59 -8.33 -4.18 10.45
C ARG A 59 -8.78 -5.37 11.29
N ALA A 60 -10.03 -5.83 11.10
CA ALA A 60 -10.54 -7.03 11.78
C ALA A 60 -9.75 -8.28 11.37
N LEU A 61 -9.46 -8.44 10.08
CA LEU A 61 -8.65 -9.55 9.59
C LEU A 61 -7.21 -9.52 10.14
N ALA A 62 -6.59 -8.34 10.22
CA ALA A 62 -5.27 -8.18 10.82
C ALA A 62 -5.27 -8.50 12.33
N LYS A 63 -6.31 -8.09 13.07
CA LYS A 63 -6.48 -8.45 14.49
C LYS A 63 -6.64 -9.95 14.69
N HIS A 64 -7.36 -10.63 13.79
CA HIS A 64 -7.48 -12.09 13.83
C HIS A 64 -6.11 -12.77 13.65
N ALA A 65 -5.31 -12.30 12.68
CA ALA A 65 -3.94 -12.77 12.49
C ALA A 65 -3.06 -12.54 13.73
N GLN A 66 -3.19 -11.37 14.39
CA GLN A 66 -2.49 -11.07 15.64
C GLN A 66 -2.90 -12.00 16.79
N ALA A 67 -4.18 -12.34 16.89
CA ALA A 67 -4.68 -13.28 17.90
C ALA A 67 -4.09 -14.68 17.71
N ILE A 68 -4.13 -15.22 16.48
CA ILE A 68 -3.50 -16.51 16.17
C ILE A 68 -2.02 -16.51 16.58
N TYR A 69 -1.28 -15.47 16.20
CA TYR A 69 0.16 -15.39 16.45
C TYR A 69 0.50 -15.32 17.94
N LYS A 70 -0.33 -14.58 18.70
CA LYS A 70 -0.18 -14.45 20.15
C LYS A 70 -0.60 -15.71 20.88
N ASP A 71 -1.80 -16.22 20.58
CA ASP A 71 -2.44 -17.26 21.39
C ASP A 71 -1.89 -18.67 21.08
N GLU A 72 -1.52 -18.93 19.83
CA GLU A 72 -1.04 -20.22 19.39
C GLU A 72 0.50 -20.32 19.34
N LEU A 73 1.21 -19.19 19.09
CA LEU A 73 2.67 -19.17 18.99
C LEU A 73 3.37 -18.43 20.14
N GLY A 74 2.60 -17.77 21.02
CA GLY A 74 3.16 -17.00 22.14
C GLY A 74 4.01 -15.79 21.72
N ARG A 75 3.85 -15.31 20.47
CA ARG A 75 4.68 -14.26 19.87
C ARG A 75 3.83 -13.03 19.49
N PRO A 76 4.34 -11.81 19.62
CA PRO A 76 3.65 -10.63 19.12
C PRO A 76 3.74 -10.56 17.58
N LEU A 77 2.65 -10.19 16.93
CA LEU A 77 2.62 -9.82 15.53
C LEU A 77 2.37 -8.31 15.41
N GLY A 78 3.35 -7.57 14.90
CA GLY A 78 3.17 -6.16 14.57
C GLY A 78 2.22 -6.03 13.38
N ALA A 79 1.15 -5.30 13.56
CA ALA A 79 0.28 -4.84 12.49
C ALA A 79 -0.26 -3.48 12.87
N ASP A 80 -0.17 -2.54 11.94
CA ASP A 80 -0.76 -1.22 12.07
C ASP A 80 -1.36 -0.77 10.74
N ASP A 81 -2.15 0.27 10.79
CA ASP A 81 -2.77 0.89 9.62
C ASP A 81 -2.13 2.24 9.25
N LYS A 82 -0.92 2.49 9.73
CA LYS A 82 -0.18 3.70 9.38
C LYS A 82 0.24 3.64 7.93
N ALA A 83 0.08 4.77 7.26
CA ALA A 83 0.51 4.89 5.88
C ALA A 83 2.01 4.67 5.74
N ALA A 84 2.39 3.73 4.88
CA ALA A 84 3.75 3.52 4.45
C ALA A 84 3.92 3.98 3.00
N GLY A 85 5.08 4.55 2.67
CA GLY A 85 5.33 5.08 1.32
C GLY A 85 5.51 4.01 0.23
N GLY A 86 5.59 2.73 0.58
CA GLY A 86 5.66 1.63 -0.37
C GLY A 86 4.32 1.34 -1.03
N GLY A 87 4.35 0.77 -2.24
CA GLY A 87 3.16 0.29 -2.92
C GLY A 87 3.27 -1.20 -3.20
N THR A 88 2.16 -1.93 -3.13
CA THR A 88 2.08 -3.36 -3.38
C THR A 88 1.01 -3.69 -4.42
N ASP A 89 1.06 -4.90 -4.97
CA ASP A 89 0.04 -5.38 -5.91
C ASP A 89 -1.31 -5.63 -5.22
N ALA A 90 -1.31 -5.80 -3.89
CA ALA A 90 -2.53 -5.89 -3.08
C ALA A 90 -3.43 -4.66 -3.25
N ALA A 91 -2.86 -3.48 -3.51
CA ALA A 91 -3.61 -2.26 -3.76
C ALA A 91 -4.46 -2.36 -5.05
N PHE A 92 -3.96 -3.00 -6.11
CA PHE A 92 -4.74 -3.23 -7.33
C PHE A 92 -5.88 -4.24 -7.10
N ALA A 93 -5.60 -5.31 -6.33
CA ALA A 93 -6.63 -6.27 -5.94
C ALA A 93 -7.76 -5.59 -5.15
N SER A 94 -7.42 -4.69 -4.23
CA SER A 94 -8.40 -3.98 -3.38
C SER A 94 -9.37 -3.12 -4.17
N LEU A 95 -9.01 -2.65 -5.38
CA LEU A 95 -9.92 -1.89 -6.25
C LEU A 95 -11.04 -2.76 -6.85
N LYS A 96 -10.88 -4.06 -6.87
CA LYS A 96 -11.79 -4.99 -7.56
C LYS A 96 -12.52 -5.95 -6.62
N THR A 97 -11.96 -6.22 -5.45
CA THR A 97 -12.57 -7.10 -4.46
C THR A 97 -13.39 -6.33 -3.42
N LYS A 98 -14.44 -6.96 -2.91
CA LYS A 98 -15.15 -6.51 -1.70
C LYS A 98 -14.58 -7.17 -0.44
N ALA A 99 -13.75 -8.19 -0.60
CA ALA A 99 -13.11 -8.87 0.51
C ALA A 99 -12.03 -7.98 1.16
N PRO A 100 -11.81 -8.10 2.48
CA PRO A 100 -10.72 -7.38 3.14
C PRO A 100 -9.36 -7.81 2.58
N VAL A 101 -8.48 -6.84 2.39
CA VAL A 101 -7.12 -7.06 1.93
C VAL A 101 -6.15 -6.62 3.01
N ILE A 102 -5.19 -7.48 3.31
CA ILE A 102 -4.02 -7.17 4.15
C ILE A 102 -2.75 -7.46 3.37
N GLU A 103 -1.69 -6.75 3.70
CA GLU A 103 -0.39 -6.90 3.02
C GLU A 103 0.74 -7.13 4.02
N ARG A 104 1.96 -7.36 3.51
CA ARG A 104 3.15 -7.64 4.32
C ARG A 104 2.99 -8.87 5.23
N PHE A 105 2.22 -9.83 4.74
CA PHE A 105 1.88 -11.05 5.46
C PHE A 105 2.96 -12.14 5.36
N GLY A 106 3.92 -11.96 4.46
CA GLY A 106 5.01 -12.90 4.21
C GLY A 106 6.10 -12.90 5.29
N LEU A 107 7.27 -13.38 4.90
CA LEU A 107 8.45 -13.49 5.77
C LEU A 107 8.89 -12.12 6.29
N GLN A 108 9.56 -12.12 7.44
CA GLN A 108 10.14 -10.91 7.98
C GLN A 108 11.45 -10.59 7.25
N GLY A 109 11.41 -9.53 6.43
CA GLY A 109 12.53 -9.08 5.63
C GLY A 109 12.95 -7.66 5.95
N PHE A 110 14.19 -7.34 5.62
CA PHE A 110 14.81 -6.04 5.84
C PHE A 110 15.67 -5.66 4.64
N GLY A 111 16.01 -4.37 4.55
CA GLY A 111 16.93 -3.86 3.54
C GLY A 111 16.39 -3.92 2.12
N ALA A 112 15.06 -3.96 1.91
CA ALA A 112 14.46 -4.00 0.58
C ALA A 112 15.01 -2.87 -0.31
N HIS A 113 15.34 -3.22 -1.56
CA HIS A 113 15.92 -2.34 -2.57
C HIS A 113 17.37 -1.91 -2.30
N THR A 114 18.11 -2.62 -1.44
CA THR A 114 19.55 -2.45 -1.29
C THR A 114 20.30 -3.56 -2.04
N ALA A 115 21.48 -3.26 -2.54
CA ALA A 115 22.26 -4.22 -3.36
C ALA A 115 22.90 -5.32 -2.52
N ASP A 116 23.18 -5.07 -1.25
CA ASP A 116 24.07 -5.87 -0.40
C ASP A 116 23.53 -6.16 1.01
N ALA A 117 22.37 -5.59 1.35
CA ALA A 117 21.79 -5.67 2.70
C ALA A 117 20.34 -6.15 2.72
N GLU A 118 19.81 -6.69 1.62
CA GLU A 118 18.46 -7.28 1.60
C GLU A 118 18.52 -8.72 2.10
N TYR A 119 17.73 -9.00 3.15
CA TYR A 119 17.69 -10.33 3.75
C TYR A 119 16.33 -10.63 4.39
N VAL A 120 16.09 -11.91 4.66
CA VAL A 120 14.95 -12.40 5.43
C VAL A 120 15.44 -13.13 6.69
N LEU A 121 14.68 -13.06 7.75
CA LEU A 121 14.94 -13.83 8.95
C LEU A 121 14.44 -15.26 8.76
N ILE A 122 15.35 -16.22 8.80
CA ILE A 122 15.03 -17.66 8.68
C ILE A 122 14.06 -18.08 9.78
N ASP A 123 14.22 -17.59 11.00
CA ASP A 123 13.34 -17.88 12.15
C ASP A 123 11.89 -17.35 11.95
N SER A 124 11.67 -16.53 10.92
CA SER A 124 10.33 -16.08 10.55
C SER A 124 9.59 -17.04 9.62
N ILE A 125 10.27 -18.00 9.01
CA ILE A 125 9.69 -18.88 7.99
C ILE A 125 8.56 -19.71 8.58
N GLU A 126 8.87 -20.52 9.59
CA GLU A 126 7.91 -21.43 10.22
C GLU A 126 6.69 -20.70 10.79
N PRO A 127 6.85 -19.68 11.65
CA PRO A 127 5.70 -19.01 12.25
C PRO A 127 4.85 -18.23 11.22
N ARG A 128 5.45 -17.72 10.13
CA ARG A 128 4.69 -17.04 9.09
C ARG A 128 3.94 -18.01 8.17
N LEU A 129 4.56 -19.15 7.86
CA LEU A 129 3.88 -20.23 7.14
C LEU A 129 2.71 -20.79 7.96
N TYR A 130 2.93 -21.06 9.24
CA TYR A 130 1.87 -21.46 10.16
C TYR A 130 0.70 -20.48 10.16
N LEU A 131 0.99 -19.19 10.32
CA LEU A 131 -0.03 -18.14 10.28
C LEU A 131 -0.83 -18.15 8.98
N GLY A 132 -0.15 -18.28 7.84
CA GLY A 132 -0.80 -18.35 6.53
C GLY A 132 -1.79 -19.51 6.44
N VAL A 133 -1.36 -20.71 6.85
CA VAL A 133 -2.21 -21.91 6.85
C VAL A 133 -3.41 -21.73 7.79
N ARG A 134 -3.16 -21.25 9.03
CA ARG A 134 -4.23 -21.03 10.02
C ARG A 134 -5.28 -20.02 9.53
N MET A 135 -4.83 -18.91 8.93
CA MET A 135 -5.74 -17.91 8.35
C MET A 135 -6.63 -18.51 7.25
N VAL A 136 -6.04 -19.29 6.34
CA VAL A 136 -6.82 -19.96 5.28
C VAL A 136 -7.82 -20.97 5.86
N MET A 137 -7.43 -21.75 6.87
CA MET A 137 -8.31 -22.68 7.56
C MET A 137 -9.47 -21.97 8.27
N ASP A 138 -9.19 -20.88 8.96
CA ASP A 138 -10.21 -20.13 9.69
C ASP A 138 -11.22 -19.42 8.76
N ILE A 139 -10.74 -18.95 7.60
CA ILE A 139 -11.61 -18.42 6.55
C ILE A 139 -12.48 -19.56 5.96
N ALA A 140 -11.87 -20.69 5.63
CA ALA A 140 -12.58 -21.83 5.02
C ALA A 140 -13.65 -22.45 5.95
N THR A 141 -13.39 -22.39 7.27
CA THR A 141 -14.34 -22.92 8.29
C THR A 141 -15.29 -21.86 8.84
N GLY A 142 -15.24 -20.63 8.35
CA GLY A 142 -16.11 -19.54 8.79
C GLY A 142 -15.81 -19.00 10.19
N LYS A 143 -14.65 -19.30 10.76
CA LYS A 143 -14.22 -18.71 12.04
C LYS A 143 -13.86 -17.24 11.94
N THR A 144 -13.48 -16.79 10.76
CA THR A 144 -13.34 -15.37 10.43
C THR A 144 -14.03 -15.10 9.10
N THR A 145 -14.59 -13.90 8.96
CA THR A 145 -15.34 -13.53 7.75
C THR A 145 -14.51 -12.62 6.86
N VAL A 146 -14.58 -12.87 5.57
CA VAL A 146 -13.98 -12.05 4.49
C VAL A 146 -15.06 -11.39 3.60
N ARG A 147 -16.26 -11.17 4.19
CA ARG A 147 -17.39 -10.56 3.48
C ARG A 147 -17.63 -9.14 3.94
#